data_6d0c4b10aed912d60ab60f3fdbdab4a8
#
_entry.id   6d0c4b10aed912d60ab60f3fdbdab4a8
#
_cell.length_a   1.000
_cell.length_b   1.000
_cell.length_c   1.000
_cell.angle_alpha   90.00
_cell.angle_beta   90.00
_cell.angle_gamma   90.00
#
_symmetry.space_group_name_H-M   'P 1'
#
loop_
_entity.id
_entity.type
_entity.pdbx_description
1 polymer ?
#
loop_
_entity_poly.entity_id
_entity_poly.type
_entity_poly.pdbx_seq_one_letter_code
_entity_poly.pdbx_strand_id
1 'polypeptide(L)'
;RTLLDYVKDMSTDLDRGRVLLLLKEKSFRDPIEALALSDGTLRLLAILTALETMPDHGLLCLEEPEHGLHPLLFGPLLDLLRERCPVGSSRQVLLTTHSPDLVDAAEPEEVVPVERDETGATVLVPLDRQQLRKWLKSYRLGELWRMRQIGGVPR
;
A
#
# COMPACT_ATOMS: atom_id res chain seq x y z
N ARG A 1 -2.73 8.88 12.57
CA ARG A 1 -1.33 8.55 12.91
C ARG A 1 -0.51 8.80 11.67
N THR A 2 0.46 9.70 11.73
CA THR A 2 1.25 10.09 10.56
C THR A 2 2.19 8.93 10.19
N LEU A 3 2.22 8.53 8.92
CA LEU A 3 3.07 7.43 8.43
C LEU A 3 4.57 7.69 8.65
N LEU A 4 4.97 8.96 8.70
CA LEU A 4 6.35 9.43 8.89
C LEU A 4 6.42 10.38 10.10
N ASP A 5 5.86 10.00 11.24
CA ASP A 5 5.83 10.84 12.45
C ASP A 5 7.21 11.13 13.04
N TYR A 6 8.22 10.33 12.73
CA TYR A 6 9.61 10.53 13.12
C TYR A 6 10.34 11.57 12.24
N VAL A 7 9.80 11.90 11.07
CA VAL A 7 10.39 12.91 10.16
C VAL A 7 10.05 14.31 10.67
N LYS A 8 11.04 15.17 10.74
CA LYS A 8 10.90 16.56 11.10
C LYS A 8 10.83 17.47 9.88
N ASP A 9 11.69 17.20 8.90
CA ASP A 9 11.84 18.02 7.70
C ASP A 9 12.45 17.22 6.55
N MET A 10 12.23 17.67 5.33
CA MET A 10 12.88 17.18 4.12
C MET A 10 13.40 18.36 3.33
N SER A 11 14.61 18.22 2.79
CA SER A 11 15.24 19.25 1.97
C SER A 11 16.05 18.63 0.85
N THR A 12 16.41 19.44 -0.12
CA THR A 12 17.35 19.05 -1.15
C THR A 12 18.58 19.94 -1.07
N ASP A 13 19.73 19.37 -1.36
CA ASP A 13 21.00 20.10 -1.49
C ASP A 13 21.63 19.78 -2.85
N LEU A 14 22.51 20.65 -3.32
CA LEU A 14 23.22 20.48 -4.58
C LEU A 14 24.71 20.26 -4.29
N ASP A 15 25.18 19.04 -4.42
CA ASP A 15 26.60 18.69 -4.30
C ASP A 15 27.16 18.24 -5.64
N ARG A 16 28.19 18.96 -6.14
CA ARG A 16 28.91 18.65 -7.38
C ARG A 16 28.02 18.34 -8.58
N GLY A 17 26.89 19.06 -8.71
CA GLY A 17 25.94 18.88 -9.80
C GLY A 17 24.94 17.71 -9.57
N ARG A 18 24.94 17.11 -8.39
CA ARG A 18 23.94 16.10 -7.99
C ARG A 18 22.98 16.70 -6.98
N VAL A 19 21.70 16.44 -7.17
CA VAL A 19 20.67 16.78 -6.18
C VAL A 19 20.64 15.68 -5.12
N LEU A 20 20.91 16.04 -3.88
CA LEU A 20 20.83 15.17 -2.72
C LEU A 20 19.47 15.40 -2.04
N LEU A 21 18.75 14.32 -1.77
CA LEU A 21 17.58 14.34 -0.88
C LEU A 21 18.05 14.11 0.54
N LEU A 22 17.72 15.03 1.44
CA LEU A 22 18.08 15.01 2.85
C LEU A 22 16.82 14.87 3.70
N LEU A 23 16.82 13.92 4.62
CA LEU A 23 15.74 13.70 5.59
C LEU A 23 16.24 14.06 6.98
N LYS A 24 15.52 14.96 7.65
CA LYS A 24 15.78 15.32 9.03
C LYS A 24 14.83 14.56 9.95
N GLU A 25 15.35 13.65 10.73
CA GLU A 25 14.57 12.97 11.77
C GLU A 25 14.60 13.72 13.10
N LYS A 26 13.56 13.56 13.90
CA LYS A 26 13.43 14.20 15.22
C LYS A 26 14.53 13.76 16.19
N SER A 27 15.00 12.51 16.05
CA SER A 27 15.97 11.88 16.96
C SER A 27 17.43 12.14 16.57
N PHE A 28 17.71 12.63 15.37
CA PHE A 28 19.07 12.85 14.89
C PHE A 28 19.43 14.32 14.83
N ARG A 29 20.70 14.65 15.13
CA ARG A 29 21.18 16.02 15.09
C ARG A 29 21.36 16.52 13.65
N ASP A 30 21.84 15.65 12.76
CA ASP A 30 22.17 15.99 11.39
C ASP A 30 21.18 15.32 10.43
N PRO A 31 20.91 15.92 9.24
CA PRO A 31 20.13 15.27 8.21
C PRO A 31 20.79 14.00 7.69
N ILE A 32 19.98 13.06 7.24
CA ILE A 32 20.39 11.78 6.66
C ILE A 32 20.18 11.87 5.16
N GLU A 33 21.20 11.51 4.37
CA GLU A 33 21.05 11.41 2.92
C GLU A 33 20.14 10.22 2.54
N ALA A 34 19.41 10.37 1.43
CA ALA A 34 18.49 9.35 0.93
C ALA A 34 19.17 7.98 0.74
N LEU A 35 20.45 7.95 0.37
CA LEU A 35 21.22 6.71 0.21
C LEU A 35 21.40 5.92 1.51
N ALA A 36 21.27 6.56 2.67
CA ALA A 36 21.35 5.93 3.99
C ALA A 36 19.98 5.63 4.61
N LEU A 37 18.89 5.95 3.92
CA LEU A 37 17.54 5.60 4.36
C LEU A 37 17.22 4.14 4.03
N SER A 38 16.27 3.56 4.79
CA SER A 38 15.75 2.23 4.46
C SER A 38 14.94 2.25 3.16
N ASP A 39 14.94 1.13 2.46
CA ASP A 39 14.12 0.95 1.24
C ASP A 39 12.64 1.23 1.52
N GLY A 40 12.14 0.81 2.69
CA GLY A 40 10.76 1.09 3.11
C GLY A 40 10.47 2.58 3.27
N THR A 41 11.41 3.35 3.85
CA THR A 41 11.27 4.81 3.96
C THR A 41 11.23 5.47 2.58
N LEU A 42 12.14 5.08 1.67
CA LEU A 42 12.18 5.60 0.31
C LEU A 42 10.92 5.24 -0.49
N ARG A 43 10.44 3.99 -0.35
CA ARG A 43 9.20 3.53 -1.00
C ARG A 43 7.99 4.32 -0.48
N LEU A 44 7.89 4.51 0.82
CA LEU A 44 6.80 5.28 1.40
C LEU A 44 6.83 6.74 0.93
N LEU A 45 7.99 7.38 0.89
CA LEU A 45 8.16 8.72 0.33
C LEU A 45 7.72 8.79 -1.13
N ALA A 46 8.08 7.79 -1.95
CA ALA A 46 7.66 7.72 -3.35
C ALA A 46 6.14 7.59 -3.48
N ILE A 47 5.49 6.73 -2.68
CA ILE A 47 4.03 6.57 -2.67
C ILE A 47 3.35 7.87 -2.26
N LEU A 48 3.82 8.51 -1.19
CA LEU A 48 3.29 9.79 -0.71
C LEU A 48 3.42 10.88 -1.79
N THR A 49 4.57 10.97 -2.44
CA THR A 49 4.82 11.93 -3.51
C THR A 49 3.88 11.68 -4.69
N ALA A 50 3.72 10.42 -5.12
CA ALA A 50 2.82 10.05 -6.20
C ALA A 50 1.36 10.41 -5.89
N LEU A 51 0.90 10.18 -4.66
CA LEU A 51 -0.45 10.53 -4.19
C LEU A 51 -0.67 12.05 -4.17
N GLU A 52 0.29 12.82 -3.66
CA GLU A 52 0.18 14.28 -3.56
C GLU A 52 0.25 14.96 -4.93
N THR A 53 0.98 14.37 -5.88
CA THR A 53 1.13 14.92 -7.23
C THR A 53 0.15 14.32 -8.25
N MET A 54 -0.66 13.37 -7.84
CA MET A 54 -1.65 12.73 -8.72
C MET A 54 -2.68 13.74 -9.23
N PRO A 55 -2.85 13.88 -10.55
CA PRO A 55 -3.85 14.78 -11.12
C PRO A 55 -5.27 14.31 -10.81
N ASP A 56 -6.24 15.22 -10.97
CA ASP A 56 -7.64 14.85 -11.00
C ASP A 56 -7.87 13.88 -12.17
N HIS A 57 -8.75 12.89 -11.98
CA HIS A 57 -8.96 11.75 -12.90
C HIS A 57 -7.71 10.86 -13.09
N GLY A 58 -6.76 10.89 -12.15
CA GLY A 58 -5.58 10.03 -12.16
C GLY A 58 -5.86 8.61 -11.67
N LEU A 59 -5.11 7.65 -12.20
CA LEU A 59 -5.00 6.28 -11.70
C LEU A 59 -3.57 6.03 -11.23
N LEU A 60 -3.39 5.72 -9.94
CA LEU A 60 -2.11 5.29 -9.38
C LEU A 60 -2.09 3.76 -9.28
N CYS A 61 -1.17 3.13 -9.98
CA CYS A 61 -0.93 1.69 -9.86
C CYS A 61 0.29 1.44 -8.97
N LEU A 62 0.11 0.64 -7.92
CA LEU A 62 1.16 0.26 -6.97
C LEU A 62 1.35 -1.25 -7.01
N GLU A 63 2.55 -1.68 -7.34
CA GLU A 63 2.92 -3.09 -7.30
C GLU A 63 3.59 -3.40 -5.97
N GLU A 64 2.96 -4.30 -5.20
CA GLU A 64 3.44 -4.79 -3.91
C GLU A 64 3.98 -3.66 -3.00
N PRO A 65 3.14 -2.64 -2.68
CA PRO A 65 3.58 -1.46 -1.93
C PRO A 65 4.08 -1.80 -0.52
N GLU A 66 3.74 -2.96 0.00
CA GLU A 66 4.14 -3.47 1.30
C GLU A 66 5.62 -3.86 1.40
N HIS A 67 6.30 -4.11 0.28
CA HIS A 67 7.70 -4.51 0.31
C HIS A 67 8.59 -3.48 1.01
N GLY A 68 9.33 -3.95 2.02
CA GLY A 68 10.20 -3.11 2.85
C GLY A 68 9.48 -2.28 3.90
N LEU A 69 8.14 -2.28 3.94
CA LEU A 69 7.36 -1.61 4.98
C LEU A 69 7.13 -2.54 6.18
N HIS A 70 7.14 -1.94 7.37
CA HIS A 70 6.75 -2.67 8.57
C HIS A 70 5.22 -2.96 8.54
N PRO A 71 4.75 -4.18 8.88
CA PRO A 71 3.32 -4.54 8.79
C PRO A 71 2.36 -3.61 9.53
N LEU A 72 2.80 -2.99 10.62
CA LEU A 72 2.00 -1.99 11.34
C LEU A 72 1.67 -0.73 10.51
N LEU A 73 2.35 -0.52 9.39
CA LEU A 73 2.09 0.60 8.48
C LEU A 73 1.03 0.29 7.42
N PHE A 74 0.61 -0.97 7.25
CA PHE A 74 -0.33 -1.36 6.19
C PHE A 74 -1.71 -0.72 6.40
N GLY A 75 -2.26 -0.79 7.61
CA GLY A 75 -3.52 -0.10 7.94
C GLY A 75 -3.44 1.41 7.68
N PRO A 76 -2.50 2.14 8.31
CA PRO A 76 -2.29 3.57 8.05
C PRO A 76 -2.07 3.93 6.58
N LEU A 77 -1.41 3.06 5.79
CA LEU A 77 -1.23 3.27 4.35
C LEU A 77 -2.58 3.18 3.61
N LEU A 78 -3.36 2.12 3.85
CA LEU A 78 -4.67 1.96 3.22
C LEU A 78 -5.62 3.08 3.62
N ASP A 79 -5.59 3.53 4.88
CA ASP A 79 -6.42 4.65 5.35
C ASP A 79 -6.05 5.94 4.61
N LEU A 80 -4.77 6.20 4.38
CA LEU A 80 -4.33 7.33 3.57
C LEU A 80 -4.81 7.21 2.11
N LEU A 81 -4.72 6.02 1.50
CA LEU A 81 -5.22 5.81 0.14
C LEU A 81 -6.73 6.08 0.06
N ARG A 82 -7.52 5.62 1.03
CA ARG A 82 -8.97 5.90 1.12
C ARG A 82 -9.26 7.38 1.27
N GLU A 83 -8.48 8.07 2.10
CA GLU A 83 -8.62 9.52 2.31
C GLU A 83 -8.36 10.32 1.03
N ARG A 84 -7.32 9.95 0.26
CA ARG A 84 -6.91 10.64 -0.97
C ARG A 84 -7.74 10.26 -2.20
N CYS A 85 -8.32 9.07 -2.18
CA CYS A 85 -9.13 8.52 -3.27
C CYS A 85 -10.45 7.96 -2.70
N PRO A 86 -11.33 8.82 -2.13
CA PRO A 86 -12.58 8.36 -1.56
C PRO A 86 -13.49 7.77 -2.64
N VAL A 87 -14.39 6.87 -2.23
CA VAL A 87 -15.38 6.25 -3.13
C VAL A 87 -16.17 7.33 -3.87
N GLY A 88 -16.25 7.21 -5.18
CA GLY A 88 -16.93 8.19 -6.05
C GLY A 88 -16.05 9.39 -6.44
N SER A 89 -14.81 9.47 -6.00
CA SER A 89 -13.87 10.48 -6.51
C SER A 89 -13.43 10.16 -7.93
N SER A 90 -12.85 11.15 -8.59
CA SER A 90 -12.24 10.98 -9.92
C SER A 90 -10.86 10.32 -9.88
N ARG A 91 -10.25 10.24 -8.70
CA ARG A 91 -8.94 9.60 -8.47
C ARG A 91 -9.11 8.16 -8.09
N GLN A 92 -8.26 7.29 -8.60
CA GLN A 92 -8.29 5.86 -8.33
C GLN A 92 -6.91 5.35 -7.95
N VAL A 93 -6.88 4.36 -7.05
CA VAL A 93 -5.67 3.59 -6.75
C VAL A 93 -5.95 2.12 -7.00
N LEU A 94 -5.06 1.48 -7.73
CA LEU A 94 -5.02 0.04 -7.91
C LEU A 94 -3.71 -0.47 -7.32
N LEU A 95 -3.77 -1.45 -6.42
CA LEU A 95 -2.57 -2.08 -5.89
C LEU A 95 -2.62 -3.60 -6.04
N THR A 96 -1.46 -4.20 -6.24
CA THR A 96 -1.30 -5.66 -6.18
C THR A 96 -0.58 -6.04 -4.90
N THR A 97 -0.88 -7.21 -4.35
CA THR A 97 -0.22 -7.70 -3.15
C THR A 97 -0.19 -9.23 -3.10
N HIS A 98 0.87 -9.75 -2.50
CA HIS A 98 0.97 -11.14 -2.06
C HIS A 98 1.03 -11.24 -0.52
N SER A 99 0.78 -10.14 0.21
CA SER A 99 0.80 -10.09 1.67
C SER A 99 -0.58 -10.33 2.28
N PRO A 100 -0.81 -11.44 2.96
CA PRO A 100 -2.04 -11.64 3.74
C PRO A 100 -2.24 -10.57 4.81
N ASP A 101 -1.17 -10.01 5.35
CA ASP A 101 -1.27 -8.97 6.38
C ASP A 101 -1.75 -7.63 5.80
N LEU A 102 -1.42 -7.34 4.52
CA LEU A 102 -1.99 -6.19 3.82
C LEU A 102 -3.47 -6.44 3.50
N VAL A 103 -3.82 -7.65 3.07
CA VAL A 103 -5.21 -8.07 2.84
C VAL A 103 -6.04 -8.00 4.13
N ASP A 104 -5.44 -8.32 5.30
CA ASP A 104 -6.10 -8.17 6.61
C ASP A 104 -6.45 -6.71 6.96
N ALA A 105 -5.75 -5.74 6.39
CA ALA A 105 -6.01 -4.31 6.58
C ALA A 105 -7.02 -3.74 5.58
N ALA A 106 -7.39 -4.51 4.54
CA ALA A 106 -8.35 -4.13 3.53
C ALA A 106 -9.79 -4.53 3.90
N GLU A 107 -10.77 -3.83 3.32
CA GLU A 107 -12.17 -4.22 3.40
C GLU A 107 -12.49 -5.25 2.28
N PRO A 108 -13.45 -6.17 2.48
CA PRO A 108 -13.80 -7.16 1.46
C PRO A 108 -14.09 -6.57 0.09
N GLU A 109 -14.77 -5.43 0.06
CA GLU A 109 -15.17 -4.74 -1.18
C GLU A 109 -13.99 -4.15 -1.95
N GLU A 110 -12.84 -4.01 -1.29
CA GLU A 110 -11.60 -3.49 -1.90
C GLU A 110 -10.73 -4.60 -2.47
N VAL A 111 -11.04 -5.87 -2.18
CA VAL A 111 -10.20 -7.02 -2.54
C VAL A 111 -10.81 -7.76 -3.74
N VAL A 112 -9.99 -7.93 -4.78
CA VAL A 112 -10.35 -8.69 -5.97
C VAL A 112 -9.33 -9.81 -6.16
N PRO A 113 -9.63 -11.05 -5.75
CA PRO A 113 -8.83 -12.21 -6.06
C PRO A 113 -8.66 -12.39 -7.56
N VAL A 114 -7.42 -12.69 -7.97
CA VAL A 114 -7.07 -12.93 -9.37
C VAL A 114 -6.62 -14.38 -9.51
N GLU A 115 -7.27 -15.13 -10.37
CA GLU A 115 -7.00 -16.55 -10.60
C GLU A 115 -6.85 -16.85 -12.09
N ARG A 116 -6.43 -18.08 -12.40
CA ARG A 116 -6.55 -18.65 -13.74
C ARG A 116 -7.61 -19.75 -13.72
N ASP A 117 -8.48 -19.76 -14.71
CA ASP A 117 -9.42 -20.85 -14.92
C ASP A 117 -8.75 -22.10 -15.52
N GLU A 118 -9.54 -23.12 -15.81
CA GLU A 118 -9.07 -24.38 -16.41
C GLU A 118 -8.49 -24.21 -17.83
N THR A 119 -8.86 -23.11 -18.51
CA THR A 119 -8.33 -22.78 -19.85
C THR A 119 -7.04 -21.94 -19.77
N GLY A 120 -6.64 -21.50 -18.56
CA GLY A 120 -5.51 -20.60 -18.34
C GLY A 120 -5.87 -19.11 -18.47
N ALA A 121 -7.13 -18.79 -18.70
CA ALA A 121 -7.57 -17.39 -18.75
C ALA A 121 -7.62 -16.77 -17.36
N THR A 122 -7.32 -15.47 -17.26
CA THR A 122 -7.40 -14.71 -16.01
C THR A 122 -8.85 -14.45 -15.63
N VAL A 123 -9.20 -14.78 -14.39
CA VAL A 123 -10.52 -14.53 -13.81
C VAL A 123 -10.39 -13.61 -12.61
N LEU A 124 -11.26 -12.62 -12.54
CA LEU A 124 -11.37 -11.65 -11.45
C LEU A 124 -12.70 -11.89 -10.74
N VAL A 125 -12.66 -12.22 -9.46
CA VAL A 125 -13.86 -12.52 -8.67
C VAL A 125 -13.92 -11.57 -7.46
N PRO A 126 -14.57 -10.40 -7.58
CA PRO A 126 -14.72 -9.49 -6.46
C PRO A 126 -15.36 -10.18 -5.25
N LEU A 127 -14.85 -9.88 -4.06
CA LEU A 127 -15.40 -10.45 -2.84
C LEU A 127 -16.75 -9.80 -2.48
N ASP A 128 -17.67 -10.62 -1.97
CA ASP A 128 -18.96 -10.17 -1.43
C ASP A 128 -18.94 -10.33 0.10
N ARG A 129 -19.00 -9.20 0.81
CA ARG A 129 -19.08 -9.17 2.27
C ARG A 129 -20.24 -10.01 2.83
N GLN A 130 -21.37 -10.07 2.13
CA GLN A 130 -22.54 -10.83 2.61
C GLN A 130 -22.25 -12.33 2.60
N GLN A 131 -21.60 -12.83 1.56
CA GLN A 131 -21.19 -14.24 1.48
C GLN A 131 -20.14 -14.58 2.55
N LEU A 132 -19.24 -13.64 2.84
CA LEU A 132 -18.18 -13.80 3.82
C LEU A 132 -18.62 -13.52 5.26
N ARG A 133 -19.85 -13.02 5.49
CA ARG A 133 -20.34 -12.54 6.80
C ARG A 133 -20.15 -13.54 7.95
N LYS A 134 -20.32 -14.83 7.68
CA LYS A 134 -20.14 -15.87 8.70
C LYS A 134 -18.68 -16.06 9.06
N TRP A 135 -17.81 -16.05 8.07
CA TRP A 135 -16.38 -16.22 8.21
C TRP A 135 -15.70 -15.02 8.88
N LEU A 136 -16.10 -13.80 8.50
CA LEU A 136 -15.56 -12.55 9.04
C LEU A 136 -15.88 -12.30 10.54
N LYS A 137 -16.74 -13.16 11.15
CA LYS A 137 -16.94 -13.14 12.60
C LYS A 137 -15.79 -13.76 13.38
N SER A 138 -15.02 -14.66 12.76
CA SER A 138 -14.00 -15.47 13.42
C SER A 138 -12.63 -15.36 12.77
N TYR A 139 -12.55 -14.90 11.53
CA TYR A 139 -11.34 -14.86 10.73
C TYR A 139 -11.19 -13.51 10.04
N ARG A 140 -9.93 -13.09 9.83
CA ARG A 140 -9.58 -11.95 8.98
C ARG A 140 -9.48 -12.39 7.52
N LEU A 141 -9.51 -11.43 6.59
CA LEU A 141 -9.43 -11.73 5.14
C LEU A 141 -8.15 -12.47 4.74
N GLY A 142 -7.00 -12.07 5.25
CA GLY A 142 -5.73 -12.72 4.97
C GLY A 142 -5.66 -14.14 5.55
N GLU A 143 -6.33 -14.40 6.68
CA GLU A 143 -6.48 -15.77 7.20
C GLU A 143 -7.35 -16.61 6.27
N LEU A 144 -8.48 -16.07 5.78
CA LEU A 144 -9.33 -16.74 4.80
C LEU A 144 -8.59 -17.02 3.49
N TRP A 145 -7.72 -16.11 3.06
CA TRP A 145 -6.87 -16.32 1.91
C TRP A 145 -5.89 -17.48 2.13
N ARG A 146 -5.16 -17.50 3.25
CA ARG A 146 -4.27 -18.62 3.63
C ARG A 146 -5.02 -19.96 3.69
N MET A 147 -6.29 -19.94 4.11
CA MET A 147 -7.18 -21.10 4.14
C MET A 147 -7.80 -21.42 2.78
N ARG A 148 -7.46 -20.70 1.71
CA ARG A 148 -7.99 -20.84 0.34
C ARG A 148 -9.51 -20.69 0.23
N GLN A 149 -10.11 -19.86 1.10
CA GLN A 149 -11.56 -19.65 1.14
C GLN A 149 -12.05 -18.50 0.24
N ILE A 150 -11.16 -17.62 -0.18
CA ILE A 150 -11.49 -16.42 -0.97
C ILE A 150 -10.83 -16.38 -2.35
N GLY A 151 -10.19 -17.46 -2.77
CA GLY A 151 -9.51 -17.52 -4.07
C GLY A 151 -8.14 -16.81 -4.10
N GLY A 152 -7.64 -16.52 -5.31
CA GLY A 152 -6.34 -15.84 -5.48
C GLY A 152 -5.13 -16.68 -5.05
N VAL A 153 -5.22 -18.00 -5.18
CA VAL A 153 -4.15 -18.93 -4.78
C VAL A 153 -3.57 -19.66 -5.99
N PRO A 154 -2.24 -19.97 -5.98
CA PRO A 154 -1.62 -20.80 -7.01
C PRO A 154 -2.28 -22.19 -7.05
N ARG A 155 -2.51 -22.68 -8.26
CA ARG A 155 -2.95 -24.07 -8.51
C ARG A 155 -1.78 -25.01 -8.62
#